data_34a037cac894a2495fc870e8d1ee6d6f
#
_entry.id   34a037cac894a2495fc870e8d1ee6d6f
#
_cell.length_a   1.000
_cell.length_b   1.000
_cell.length_c   1.000
_cell.angle_alpha   90.00
_cell.angle_beta   90.00
_cell.angle_gamma   90.00
#
_symmetry.space_group_name_H-M   'P 1'
#
loop_
_entity.id
_entity.type
_entity.pdbx_description
1 polymer ?
#
loop_
_entity_poly.entity_id
_entity_poly.type
_entity_poly.pdbx_seq_one_letter_code
_entity_poly.pdbx_strand_id
1 'polypeptide(L)'
;IGKFGQWYTDSDLVKQDTSALLLKNDLPEGDYRVDTYKIHDNIGMWLDKSCLQYFGSTAAPSILSFYPALGVKRDVRSEPELSNYALRGLLSVEYLITTPEKQTDFENEADDGWEYAFAKDGYAVYRNTNYVPMGFAYDYYLTQTEYEETAKATRANLLIRALVLTDEDAAVYGKYLTHLPEGRREELYYESYVQDCRER
;
A
#
# COMPACT_ATOMS: atom_id res chain seq x y z
N ILE A 1 36.16 -6.15 -19.66
CA ILE A 1 35.62 -4.78 -19.27
C ILE A 1 34.31 -4.45 -20.04
N GLY A 2 33.72 -5.36 -20.80
CA GLY A 2 32.65 -5.01 -21.76
C GLY A 2 31.19 -5.20 -21.30
N LYS A 3 30.88 -5.92 -20.24
CA LYS A 3 29.48 -6.26 -19.91
C LYS A 3 28.85 -5.50 -18.74
N PHE A 4 29.61 -4.93 -17.85
CA PHE A 4 29.06 -4.13 -16.73
C PHE A 4 28.61 -2.72 -17.16
N GLY A 5 29.16 -2.16 -18.24
CA GLY A 5 28.76 -0.85 -18.75
C GLY A 5 27.42 -0.80 -19.51
N GLN A 6 26.91 -1.94 -19.98
CA GLN A 6 25.65 -1.97 -20.73
C GLN A 6 24.39 -1.87 -19.85
N TRP A 7 24.49 -2.16 -18.57
CA TRP A 7 23.35 -2.09 -17.64
C TRP A 7 22.99 -0.66 -17.21
N TYR A 8 23.89 0.31 -17.43
CA TYR A 8 23.69 1.70 -17.07
C TYR A 8 23.36 2.63 -18.25
N THR A 9 23.13 2.06 -19.44
CA THR A 9 22.86 2.83 -20.66
C THR A 9 21.48 2.55 -21.25
N ASP A 10 20.53 2.02 -20.48
CA ASP A 10 19.15 2.06 -20.91
C ASP A 10 18.66 3.51 -20.80
N SER A 11 18.65 4.20 -21.94
CA SER A 11 18.30 5.62 -22.02
C SER A 11 16.88 5.90 -21.51
N ASP A 12 16.02 4.89 -21.55
CA ASP A 12 14.63 5.03 -21.14
C ASP A 12 14.49 4.94 -19.60
N LEU A 13 15.28 4.07 -18.94
CA LEU A 13 15.34 4.06 -17.47
C LEU A 13 15.92 5.36 -16.93
N VAL A 14 17.01 5.87 -17.52
CA VAL A 14 17.60 7.15 -17.10
C VAL A 14 16.61 8.31 -17.27
N LYS A 15 15.83 8.30 -18.34
CA LYS A 15 14.77 9.31 -18.54
C LYS A 15 13.68 9.18 -17.49
N GLN A 16 13.19 7.96 -17.21
CA GLN A 16 12.19 7.73 -16.18
C GLN A 16 12.69 8.18 -14.80
N ASP A 17 13.91 7.84 -14.41
CA ASP A 17 14.51 8.27 -13.16
C ASP A 17 14.61 9.80 -13.06
N THR A 18 15.04 10.46 -14.14
CA THR A 18 15.13 11.92 -14.20
C THR A 18 13.73 12.56 -14.09
N SER A 19 12.75 12.02 -14.79
CA SER A 19 11.37 12.47 -14.74
C SER A 19 10.76 12.30 -13.35
N ALA A 20 11.04 11.18 -12.66
CA ALA A 20 10.61 10.96 -11.29
C ALA A 20 11.24 11.97 -10.31
N LEU A 21 12.51 12.28 -10.48
CA LEU A 21 13.19 13.30 -9.68
C LEU A 21 12.58 14.71 -9.86
N LEU A 22 12.09 15.01 -11.05
CA LEU A 22 11.37 16.27 -11.32
C LEU A 22 9.97 16.22 -10.70
N LEU A 23 9.23 15.13 -10.91
CA LEU A 23 7.89 14.92 -10.37
C LEU A 23 7.84 15.06 -8.84
N LYS A 24 8.91 14.69 -8.13
CA LYS A 24 9.04 14.86 -6.68
C LYS A 24 8.63 16.26 -6.20
N ASN A 25 8.97 17.30 -6.95
CA ASN A 25 8.70 18.69 -6.57
C ASN A 25 7.23 19.11 -6.76
N ASP A 26 6.46 18.29 -7.48
CA ASP A 26 5.06 18.56 -7.79
C ASP A 26 4.09 17.69 -6.97
N LEU A 27 4.62 16.64 -6.31
CA LEU A 27 3.84 15.89 -5.33
C LEU A 27 3.55 16.76 -4.11
N PRO A 28 2.32 16.74 -3.59
CA PRO A 28 1.98 17.49 -2.39
C PRO A 28 2.89 17.14 -1.21
N GLU A 29 3.14 18.12 -0.35
CA GLU A 29 3.81 17.86 0.93
C GLU A 29 2.88 17.06 1.86
N GLY A 30 3.45 16.19 2.68
CA GLY A 30 2.70 15.40 3.65
C GLY A 30 3.36 14.06 3.98
N ASP A 31 2.85 13.46 5.05
CA ASP A 31 3.27 12.15 5.53
C ASP A 31 2.36 11.06 4.91
N TYR A 32 2.74 10.58 3.73
CA TYR A 32 2.04 9.54 3.00
C TYR A 32 3.02 8.65 2.24
N ARG A 33 2.54 7.49 1.80
CA ARG A 33 3.26 6.64 0.86
C ARG A 33 2.70 6.79 -0.54
N VAL A 34 3.51 6.39 -1.50
CA VAL A 34 3.11 6.24 -2.90
C VAL A 34 3.06 4.77 -3.28
N ASP A 35 2.33 4.49 -4.34
CA ASP A 35 2.44 3.22 -5.05
C ASP A 35 2.64 3.48 -6.54
N THR A 36 2.95 2.45 -7.30
CA THR A 36 3.22 2.57 -8.73
C THR A 36 2.47 1.49 -9.49
N TYR A 37 2.16 1.74 -10.76
CA TYR A 37 1.49 0.77 -11.61
C TYR A 37 2.23 0.60 -12.93
N LYS A 38 2.75 -0.64 -13.15
CA LYS A 38 3.43 -1.06 -14.38
C LYS A 38 4.57 -0.12 -14.83
N ILE A 39 5.32 0.43 -13.89
CA ILE A 39 6.57 1.17 -14.12
C ILE A 39 7.73 0.43 -13.45
N HIS A 40 8.97 0.86 -13.71
CA HIS A 40 10.13 0.14 -13.19
C HIS A 40 10.24 0.21 -11.66
N ASP A 41 10.90 -0.78 -11.08
CA ASP A 41 11.10 -0.89 -9.63
C ASP A 41 11.88 0.29 -9.04
N ASN A 42 11.63 0.55 -7.77
CA ASN A 42 12.38 1.53 -6.95
C ASN A 42 12.25 3.00 -7.39
N ILE A 43 11.29 3.34 -8.24
CA ILE A 43 11.06 4.73 -8.62
C ILE A 43 10.74 5.62 -7.41
N GLY A 44 10.17 5.04 -6.35
CA GLY A 44 9.93 5.73 -5.08
C GLY A 44 11.19 6.37 -4.48
N MET A 45 12.38 5.81 -4.74
CA MET A 45 13.66 6.38 -4.28
C MET A 45 13.94 7.75 -4.90
N TRP A 46 13.55 7.94 -6.16
CA TRP A 46 13.70 9.21 -6.88
C TRP A 46 12.63 10.22 -6.48
N LEU A 47 11.46 9.74 -6.07
CA LEU A 47 10.36 10.56 -5.57
C LEU A 47 10.58 11.01 -4.11
N ASP A 48 11.59 10.46 -3.42
CA ASP A 48 11.81 10.69 -1.98
C ASP A 48 10.57 10.34 -1.14
N LYS A 49 9.87 9.31 -1.54
CA LYS A 49 8.66 8.80 -0.88
C LYS A 49 8.78 7.29 -0.65
N SER A 50 8.28 6.83 0.48
CA SER A 50 8.13 5.40 0.71
C SER A 50 7.12 4.82 -0.28
N CYS A 51 7.48 3.71 -0.93
CA CYS A 51 6.68 3.07 -1.96
C CYS A 51 6.35 1.63 -1.56
N LEU A 52 5.14 1.14 -1.92
CA LEU A 52 4.76 -0.25 -1.69
C LEU A 52 5.50 -1.19 -2.63
N GLN A 53 5.67 -0.80 -3.89
CA GLN A 53 6.47 -1.54 -4.83
C GLN A 53 7.94 -1.27 -4.57
N TYR A 54 8.68 -2.35 -4.32
CA TYR A 54 10.09 -2.25 -3.98
C TYR A 54 10.83 -3.52 -4.41
N PHE A 55 11.98 -3.32 -5.02
CA PHE A 55 12.94 -4.38 -5.29
C PHE A 55 14.17 -4.20 -4.40
N GLY A 56 14.49 -5.18 -3.61
CA GLY A 56 15.68 -5.20 -2.78
C GLY A 56 15.92 -6.57 -2.17
N SER A 57 17.15 -7.05 -2.26
CA SER A 57 17.57 -8.35 -1.73
C SER A 57 17.62 -8.40 -0.21
N THR A 58 17.57 -7.24 0.46
CA THR A 58 17.56 -7.13 1.92
C THR A 58 16.24 -6.52 2.36
N ALA A 59 15.50 -7.22 3.20
CA ALA A 59 14.27 -6.73 3.81
C ALA A 59 14.24 -7.05 5.30
N ALA A 60 13.59 -6.20 6.09
CA ALA A 60 13.40 -6.46 7.51
C ALA A 60 12.53 -7.73 7.71
N PRO A 61 12.82 -8.57 8.73
CA PRO A 61 12.03 -9.77 9.01
C PRO A 61 10.53 -9.48 9.18
N SER A 62 10.17 -8.33 9.76
CA SER A 62 8.78 -7.89 9.91
C SER A 62 8.07 -7.71 8.57
N ILE A 63 8.75 -7.21 7.55
CA ILE A 63 8.19 -7.09 6.18
C ILE A 63 8.01 -8.46 5.55
N LEU A 64 8.99 -9.37 5.72
CA LEU A 64 8.94 -10.72 5.19
C LEU A 64 7.84 -11.58 5.84
N SER A 65 7.36 -11.24 7.03
CA SER A 65 6.23 -11.88 7.68
C SER A 65 4.89 -11.19 7.37
N PHE A 66 4.87 -9.86 7.35
CA PHE A 66 3.65 -9.05 7.19
C PHE A 66 2.97 -9.27 5.84
N TYR A 67 3.69 -9.14 4.72
CA TYR A 67 3.10 -9.28 3.39
C TYR A 67 2.50 -10.66 3.13
N PRO A 68 3.19 -11.80 3.42
CA PRO A 68 2.60 -13.13 3.27
C PRO A 68 1.41 -13.40 4.22
N ALA A 69 1.37 -12.77 5.39
CA ALA A 69 0.23 -12.85 6.28
C ALA A 69 -1.03 -12.21 5.68
N LEU A 70 -0.87 -11.26 4.77
CA LEU A 70 -1.94 -10.60 4.01
C LEU A 70 -2.16 -11.19 2.60
N GLY A 71 -1.55 -12.35 2.30
CA GLY A 71 -1.69 -13.00 1.00
C GLY A 71 -0.86 -12.39 -0.12
N VAL A 72 0.00 -11.42 0.18
CA VAL A 72 0.88 -10.78 -0.80
C VAL A 72 2.24 -11.46 -0.81
N LYS A 73 2.71 -11.85 -1.99
CA LYS A 73 4.05 -12.40 -2.13
C LYS A 73 5.10 -11.33 -1.85
N ARG A 74 6.04 -11.64 -0.97
CA ARG A 74 7.23 -10.81 -0.71
C ARG A 74 8.47 -11.69 -0.64
N ASP A 75 9.30 -11.57 -1.66
CA ASP A 75 10.65 -12.12 -1.69
C ASP A 75 11.65 -10.96 -1.87
N VAL A 76 12.43 -10.91 -2.96
CA VAL A 76 13.26 -9.75 -3.32
C VAL A 76 12.44 -8.58 -3.88
N ARG A 77 11.16 -8.81 -4.21
CA ARG A 77 10.25 -7.83 -4.78
C ARG A 77 8.92 -7.82 -4.04
N SER A 78 8.28 -6.68 -3.92
CA SER A 78 6.88 -6.56 -3.54
C SER A 78 6.12 -5.80 -4.62
N GLU A 79 5.01 -6.40 -5.07
CA GLU A 79 4.15 -5.85 -6.10
C GLU A 79 2.71 -6.29 -5.79
N PRO A 80 2.04 -5.63 -4.83
CA PRO A 80 0.65 -5.94 -4.49
C PRO A 80 -0.27 -5.70 -5.69
N GLU A 81 -1.15 -6.65 -5.99
CA GLU A 81 -2.20 -6.46 -7.00
C GLU A 81 -3.09 -5.25 -6.65
N LEU A 82 -3.71 -4.62 -7.65
CA LEU A 82 -4.62 -3.49 -7.43
C LEU A 82 -5.82 -3.88 -6.54
N SER A 83 -6.30 -5.11 -6.68
CA SER A 83 -7.36 -5.67 -5.83
C SER A 83 -7.06 -5.66 -4.32
N ASN A 84 -5.79 -5.51 -3.93
CA ASN A 84 -5.39 -5.32 -2.52
C ASN A 84 -5.57 -3.84 -2.08
N TYR A 85 -6.75 -3.27 -2.33
CA TYR A 85 -7.07 -1.87 -1.99
C TYR A 85 -6.89 -1.59 -0.49
N ALA A 86 -7.35 -2.47 0.38
CA ALA A 86 -7.26 -2.29 1.83
C ALA A 86 -5.81 -2.26 2.35
N LEU A 87 -4.88 -2.97 1.69
CA LEU A 87 -3.46 -2.87 2.00
C LEU A 87 -2.92 -1.46 1.70
N ARG A 88 -3.34 -0.86 0.58
CA ARG A 88 -2.97 0.51 0.23
C ARG A 88 -3.55 1.51 1.21
N GLY A 89 -4.81 1.35 1.56
CA GLY A 89 -5.46 2.17 2.58
C GLY A 89 -4.73 2.09 3.92
N LEU A 90 -4.50 0.89 4.45
CA LEU A 90 -3.81 0.63 5.71
C LEU A 90 -2.40 1.22 5.74
N LEU A 91 -1.67 1.13 4.64
CA LEU A 91 -0.29 1.61 4.55
C LEU A 91 -0.20 3.09 4.13
N SER A 92 -1.28 3.85 4.20
CA SER A 92 -1.32 5.29 3.94
C SER A 92 -0.83 5.66 2.53
N VAL A 93 -1.20 4.87 1.52
CA VAL A 93 -0.92 5.20 0.12
C VAL A 93 -1.91 6.25 -0.35
N GLU A 94 -1.45 7.48 -0.48
CA GLU A 94 -2.28 8.59 -0.97
C GLU A 94 -2.17 8.77 -2.49
N TYR A 95 -1.01 8.51 -3.07
CA TYR A 95 -0.84 8.69 -4.52
C TYR A 95 -0.32 7.42 -5.20
N LEU A 96 -0.84 7.19 -6.40
CA LEU A 96 -0.35 6.15 -7.31
C LEU A 96 0.14 6.82 -8.59
N ILE A 97 1.26 6.34 -9.09
CA ILE A 97 1.97 6.89 -10.23
C ILE A 97 2.05 5.84 -11.33
N THR A 98 1.73 6.22 -12.54
CA THR A 98 1.84 5.38 -13.74
C THR A 98 2.33 6.20 -14.92
N THR A 99 2.58 5.57 -16.07
CA THR A 99 2.89 6.30 -17.32
C THR A 99 1.61 6.57 -18.10
N PRO A 100 1.59 7.59 -19.01
CA PRO A 100 0.44 7.88 -19.85
C PRO A 100 -0.04 6.68 -20.67
N GLU A 101 0.90 5.83 -21.13
CA GLU A 101 0.59 4.63 -21.92
C GLU A 101 -0.14 3.55 -21.08
N LYS A 102 -0.05 3.63 -19.76
CA LYS A 102 -0.64 2.68 -18.81
C LYS A 102 -1.87 3.22 -18.09
N GLN A 103 -2.27 4.47 -18.34
CA GLN A 103 -3.44 5.07 -17.72
C GLN A 103 -4.72 4.26 -17.96
N THR A 104 -5.02 3.95 -19.22
CA THR A 104 -6.23 3.21 -19.56
C THR A 104 -6.24 1.80 -18.94
N ASP A 105 -5.08 1.12 -18.92
CA ASP A 105 -4.95 -0.17 -18.23
C ASP A 105 -5.28 -0.02 -16.75
N PHE A 106 -4.70 1.00 -16.09
CA PHE A 106 -4.92 1.29 -14.68
C PHE A 106 -6.39 1.62 -14.38
N GLU A 107 -7.00 2.53 -15.13
CA GLU A 107 -8.39 2.96 -14.95
C GLU A 107 -9.41 1.81 -15.14
N ASN A 108 -9.07 0.81 -15.95
CA ASN A 108 -9.89 -0.38 -16.14
C ASN A 108 -9.72 -1.44 -15.04
N GLU A 109 -8.56 -1.48 -14.39
CA GLU A 109 -8.22 -2.48 -13.37
C GLU A 109 -8.43 -1.96 -11.94
N ALA A 110 -8.40 -0.63 -11.73
CA ALA A 110 -8.51 0.00 -10.42
C ALA A 110 -9.96 0.02 -9.90
N ASP A 111 -10.10 0.08 -8.60
CA ASP A 111 -11.38 0.34 -7.94
C ASP A 111 -11.79 1.83 -8.04
N ASP A 112 -13.00 2.16 -7.62
CA ASP A 112 -13.57 3.52 -7.68
C ASP A 112 -12.91 4.52 -6.70
N GLY A 113 -11.92 4.08 -5.94
CA GLY A 113 -11.24 4.91 -4.94
C GLY A 113 -10.14 5.80 -5.50
N TRP A 114 -9.90 5.81 -6.80
CA TRP A 114 -8.81 6.56 -7.42
C TRP A 114 -9.34 7.72 -8.26
N GLU A 115 -8.87 8.92 -7.97
CA GLU A 115 -9.17 10.12 -8.74
C GLU A 115 -7.91 10.58 -9.48
N TYR A 116 -8.07 10.89 -10.78
CA TYR A 116 -7.00 11.52 -11.55
C TYR A 116 -6.65 12.87 -10.94
N ALA A 117 -5.39 13.07 -10.57
CA ALA A 117 -4.92 14.31 -9.96
C ALA A 117 -4.26 15.22 -11.00
N PHE A 118 -3.23 14.76 -11.65
CA PHE A 118 -2.51 15.50 -12.70
C PHE A 118 -1.59 14.59 -13.52
N ALA A 119 -1.07 15.14 -14.64
CA ALA A 119 0.06 14.53 -15.35
C ALA A 119 1.20 15.53 -15.47
N LYS A 120 2.42 15.07 -15.24
CA LYS A 120 3.63 15.87 -15.38
C LYS A 120 4.87 15.00 -15.57
N ASP A 121 5.85 15.53 -16.28
CA ASP A 121 7.16 14.91 -16.47
C ASP A 121 7.12 13.45 -16.98
N GLY A 122 6.12 13.11 -17.80
CA GLY A 122 5.94 11.77 -18.36
C GLY A 122 5.24 10.79 -17.43
N TYR A 123 4.63 11.26 -16.33
CA TYR A 123 3.82 10.47 -15.42
C TYR A 123 2.40 11.00 -15.31
N ALA A 124 1.48 10.09 -15.03
CA ALA A 124 0.14 10.36 -14.57
C ALA A 124 0.02 9.99 -13.09
N VAL A 125 -0.58 10.87 -12.30
CA VAL A 125 -0.72 10.74 -10.86
C VAL A 125 -2.19 10.65 -10.51
N TYR A 126 -2.54 9.65 -9.71
CA TYR A 126 -3.87 9.41 -9.16
C TYR A 126 -3.84 9.54 -7.64
N ARG A 127 -4.89 10.13 -7.08
CA ARG A 127 -5.08 10.24 -5.65
C ARG A 127 -6.02 9.15 -5.16
N ASN A 128 -5.63 8.44 -4.12
CA ASN A 128 -6.50 7.53 -3.39
C ASN A 128 -7.41 8.33 -2.46
N THR A 129 -8.71 8.18 -2.60
CA THR A 129 -9.70 8.85 -1.75
C THR A 129 -10.01 8.07 -0.47
N ASN A 130 -9.54 6.83 -0.39
CA ASN A 130 -9.82 5.91 0.71
C ASN A 130 -8.51 5.36 1.29
N TYR A 131 -7.85 6.15 2.11
CA TYR A 131 -6.65 5.74 2.85
C TYR A 131 -6.72 6.20 4.29
N VAL A 132 -5.97 5.54 5.16
CA VAL A 132 -5.83 5.91 6.56
C VAL A 132 -4.59 6.77 6.70
N PRO A 133 -4.66 7.96 7.30
CA PRO A 133 -3.47 8.79 7.56
C PRO A 133 -2.43 8.06 8.40
N MET A 134 -1.16 8.41 8.25
CA MET A 134 -0.12 7.87 9.13
C MET A 134 -0.39 8.27 10.59
N GLY A 135 -0.38 7.27 11.49
CA GLY A 135 -0.61 7.49 12.90
C GLY A 135 -2.09 7.65 13.26
N PHE A 136 -2.82 6.55 13.33
CA PHE A 136 -4.18 6.47 13.82
C PHE A 136 -4.27 5.59 15.07
N ALA A 137 -5.36 5.69 15.81
CA ALA A 137 -5.62 4.91 17.01
C ALA A 137 -6.73 3.87 16.78
N TYR A 138 -6.73 2.82 17.57
CA TYR A 138 -7.76 1.78 17.52
C TYR A 138 -8.71 1.88 18.73
N ASP A 139 -10.00 1.76 18.48
CA ASP A 139 -11.05 1.59 19.49
C ASP A 139 -11.41 0.11 19.67
N TYR A 140 -11.09 -0.71 18.68
CA TYR A 140 -11.41 -2.13 18.67
C TYR A 140 -10.15 -2.99 18.66
N TYR A 141 -10.27 -4.19 19.21
CA TYR A 141 -9.28 -5.25 19.07
C TYR A 141 -9.94 -6.56 18.62
N LEU A 142 -9.13 -7.45 18.09
CA LEU A 142 -9.43 -8.87 17.88
C LEU A 142 -8.24 -9.70 18.34
N THR A 143 -8.49 -10.97 18.64
CA THR A 143 -7.41 -11.88 19.02
C THR A 143 -6.64 -12.35 17.80
N GLN A 144 -5.41 -12.81 18.03
CA GLN A 144 -4.61 -13.40 16.96
C GLN A 144 -5.30 -14.61 16.34
N THR A 145 -5.96 -15.46 17.14
CA THR A 145 -6.74 -16.60 16.67
C THR A 145 -7.82 -16.17 15.68
N GLU A 146 -8.63 -15.16 16.01
CA GLU A 146 -9.69 -14.64 15.13
C GLU A 146 -9.12 -14.02 13.83
N TYR A 147 -7.98 -13.35 13.93
CA TYR A 147 -7.28 -12.83 12.77
C TYR A 147 -6.78 -13.95 11.85
N GLU A 148 -6.24 -15.03 12.41
CA GLU A 148 -5.71 -16.16 11.65
C GLU A 148 -6.81 -17.00 10.98
N GLU A 149 -8.01 -17.05 11.54
CA GLU A 149 -9.20 -17.67 10.94
C GLU A 149 -9.71 -16.93 9.71
N THR A 150 -9.40 -15.64 9.60
CA THR A 150 -9.82 -14.82 8.46
C THR A 150 -8.98 -15.10 7.22
N ALA A 151 -9.63 -15.10 6.05
CA ALA A 151 -8.96 -15.28 4.75
C ALA A 151 -7.87 -14.21 4.55
N LYS A 152 -6.66 -14.62 4.15
CA LYS A 152 -5.50 -13.71 4.02
C LYS A 152 -5.76 -12.49 3.16
N ALA A 153 -6.51 -12.65 2.07
CA ALA A 153 -6.81 -11.57 1.13
C ALA A 153 -7.65 -10.42 1.74
N THR A 154 -8.38 -10.69 2.81
CA THR A 154 -9.24 -9.71 3.48
C THR A 154 -8.72 -9.23 4.83
N ARG A 155 -7.58 -9.76 5.29
CA ARG A 155 -6.98 -9.38 6.58
C ARG A 155 -6.59 -7.92 6.66
N ALA A 156 -6.23 -7.28 5.54
CA ALA A 156 -5.92 -5.86 5.52
C ALA A 156 -7.13 -5.00 5.94
N ASN A 157 -8.36 -5.40 5.59
CA ASN A 157 -9.58 -4.74 6.04
C ASN A 157 -9.72 -4.80 7.57
N LEU A 158 -9.44 -5.97 8.18
CA LEU A 158 -9.46 -6.09 9.64
C LEU A 158 -8.43 -5.20 10.31
N LEU A 159 -7.22 -5.10 9.75
CA LEU A 159 -6.14 -4.29 10.31
C LEU A 159 -6.41 -2.77 10.24
N ILE A 160 -7.29 -2.31 9.37
CA ILE A 160 -7.79 -0.93 9.42
C ILE A 160 -8.77 -0.77 10.59
N ARG A 161 -9.55 -1.79 10.89
CA ARG A 161 -10.69 -1.77 11.80
C ARG A 161 -10.30 -2.02 13.27
N ALA A 162 -9.36 -2.92 13.50
CA ALA A 162 -9.02 -3.37 14.85
C ALA A 162 -7.52 -3.71 15.02
N LEU A 163 -7.03 -3.52 16.24
CA LEU A 163 -5.71 -3.98 16.66
C LEU A 163 -5.74 -5.49 16.90
N VAL A 164 -4.76 -6.21 16.38
CA VAL A 164 -4.58 -7.64 16.68
C VAL A 164 -3.76 -7.77 17.95
N LEU A 165 -4.33 -8.44 18.95
CA LEU A 165 -3.68 -8.77 20.22
C LEU A 165 -3.46 -10.28 20.31
N THR A 166 -2.33 -10.69 20.89
CA THR A 166 -2.20 -12.08 21.35
C THR A 166 -3.26 -12.37 22.41
N ASP A 167 -3.58 -13.65 22.66
CA ASP A 167 -4.57 -14.01 23.69
C ASP A 167 -4.09 -13.53 25.09
N GLU A 168 -2.79 -13.54 25.35
CA GLU A 168 -2.18 -13.03 26.58
C GLU A 168 -2.33 -11.51 26.68
N ASP A 169 -2.05 -10.77 25.61
CA ASP A 169 -2.19 -9.31 25.55
C ASP A 169 -3.68 -8.89 25.63
N ALA A 170 -4.59 -9.65 25.03
CA ALA A 170 -6.02 -9.41 25.11
C ALA A 170 -6.54 -9.51 26.57
N ALA A 171 -6.00 -10.43 27.36
CA ALA A 171 -6.34 -10.55 28.79
C ALA A 171 -5.88 -9.31 29.60
N VAL A 172 -4.80 -8.65 29.20
CA VAL A 172 -4.23 -7.48 29.88
C VAL A 172 -4.81 -6.18 29.38
N TYR A 173 -4.83 -5.99 28.05
CA TYR A 173 -5.12 -4.71 27.39
C TYR A 173 -6.55 -4.63 26.84
N GLY A 174 -7.25 -5.76 26.67
CA GLY A 174 -8.62 -5.79 26.14
C GLY A 174 -9.63 -4.93 26.94
N LYS A 175 -9.35 -4.68 28.21
CA LYS A 175 -10.19 -3.79 29.05
C LYS A 175 -10.17 -2.31 28.60
N TYR A 176 -9.21 -1.89 27.79
CA TYR A 176 -9.09 -0.52 27.27
C TYR A 176 -9.68 -0.37 25.86
N LEU A 177 -10.03 -1.47 25.22
CA LEU A 177 -10.53 -1.53 23.84
C LEU A 177 -11.84 -2.32 23.83
N THR A 178 -12.62 -2.15 22.77
CA THR A 178 -13.82 -2.95 22.55
C THR A 178 -13.47 -4.17 21.69
N HIS A 179 -13.91 -5.37 22.10
CA HIS A 179 -13.75 -6.55 21.24
C HIS A 179 -14.58 -6.39 19.96
N LEU A 180 -13.98 -6.63 18.80
CA LEU A 180 -14.64 -6.45 17.52
C LEU A 180 -15.80 -7.44 17.38
N PRO A 181 -17.05 -6.98 17.17
CA PRO A 181 -18.21 -7.86 17.02
C PRO A 181 -18.05 -8.80 15.82
N GLU A 182 -18.57 -10.03 15.93
CA GLU A 182 -18.49 -11.07 14.88
C GLU A 182 -19.00 -10.58 13.52
N GLY A 183 -20.17 -9.95 13.46
CA GLY A 183 -20.70 -9.41 12.20
C GLY A 183 -19.75 -8.42 11.51
N ARG A 184 -19.06 -7.58 12.28
CA ARG A 184 -18.04 -6.67 11.72
C ARG A 184 -16.75 -7.39 11.29
N ARG A 185 -16.49 -8.60 11.73
CA ARG A 185 -15.37 -9.42 11.26
C ARG A 185 -15.65 -10.08 9.91
N GLU A 186 -16.93 -10.26 9.56
CA GLU A 186 -17.38 -10.90 8.32
C GLU A 186 -17.65 -9.91 7.18
N GLU A 187 -17.97 -8.65 7.49
CA GLU A 187 -18.25 -7.59 6.53
C GLU A 187 -16.94 -6.99 5.95
N LEU A 188 -16.21 -7.78 5.15
CA LEU A 188 -14.90 -7.42 4.62
C LEU A 188 -14.95 -7.15 3.10
N TYR A 189 -15.88 -6.31 2.67
CA TYR A 189 -16.06 -5.88 1.29
C TYR A 189 -15.66 -4.40 1.11
N TYR A 190 -15.65 -3.93 -0.13
CA TYR A 190 -15.10 -2.62 -0.49
C TYR A 190 -15.82 -1.45 0.20
N GLU A 191 -17.16 -1.46 0.25
CA GLU A 191 -17.93 -0.38 0.87
C GLU A 191 -17.67 -0.28 2.38
N SER A 192 -17.50 -1.42 3.06
CA SER A 192 -17.13 -1.42 4.48
C SER A 192 -15.72 -0.89 4.71
N TYR A 193 -14.79 -1.21 3.81
CA TYR A 193 -13.44 -0.63 3.81
C TYR A 193 -13.47 0.90 3.65
N VAL A 194 -14.24 1.41 2.69
CA VAL A 194 -14.40 2.87 2.50
C VAL A 194 -14.92 3.54 3.76
N GLN A 195 -15.90 2.93 4.43
CA GLN A 195 -16.42 3.45 5.68
C GLN A 195 -15.37 3.42 6.79
N ASP A 196 -14.63 2.33 6.93
CA ASP A 196 -13.56 2.22 7.93
C ASP A 196 -12.46 3.28 7.73
N CYS A 197 -12.08 3.56 6.48
CA CYS A 197 -11.11 4.63 6.17
C CYS A 197 -11.62 6.03 6.58
N ARG A 198 -12.92 6.29 6.43
CA ARG A 198 -13.54 7.57 6.82
C ARG A 198 -13.63 7.77 8.32
N GLU A 199 -13.63 6.69 9.07
CA GLU A 199 -13.70 6.70 10.54
C GLU A 199 -12.31 6.91 11.21
N ARG A 200 -11.21 6.83 10.42
CA ARG A 200 -9.82 6.98 10.86
C ARG A 200 -9.27 8.36 10.49
#